data_6d1cb9c4cae65884a8e1fccda71ae10d
#
_entry.id   6d1cb9c4cae65884a8e1fccda71ae10d
#
_cell.length_a   1.000
_cell.length_b   1.000
_cell.length_c   1.000
_cell.angle_alpha   90.00
_cell.angle_beta   90.00
_cell.angle_gamma   90.00
#
_symmetry.space_group_name_H-M   'P 1'
#
loop_
_entity.id
_entity.type
_entity.pdbx_description
1 polymer ?
#
loop_
_entity_poly.entity_id
_entity_poly.type
_entity_poly.pdbx_seq_one_letter_code
_entity_poly.pdbx_strand_id
1 'polypeptide(L)'
;MTKKFNVLVTGGAGYIGSHAVLALLDAGHRPIVIDNLVTGFRWAIADEATFYEGDISDGELVQKIISEQNIDAILHFAGSVVVPESVENPLKYYNNNTAKSRSLIQSAVTGGVRHMIFSSTAATYGIPESSPVREDMPTVPINPYGTSKLMTEMMLRDVAAAHDFNYCALRYFNVAGADPHCRTGQSTVGATHLLKIAVEAALGKRASVSIFGTDYATEDGTGVRDYIHVSDLASAHVIALEALVADPDRSHTLNCGYGHGYSVMQVLDAVDRVTNNKLDRKMEGRRAGDPDALISDNTAIKQHFGWKPQYDDLDQIVQHALAWERRLTDIQTA
;
A
#
# COMPACT_ATOMS: atom_id res chain seq x y z
N MET A 1 -18.65 21.01 -11.42
CA MET A 1 -18.49 20.42 -10.09
C MET A 1 -18.16 18.95 -10.30
N THR A 2 -17.01 18.47 -9.82
CA THR A 2 -16.69 17.04 -9.83
C THR A 2 -17.74 16.28 -9.01
N LYS A 3 -18.22 15.15 -9.53
CA LYS A 3 -19.18 14.29 -8.82
C LYS A 3 -18.53 13.80 -7.52
N LYS A 4 -19.22 13.93 -6.40
CA LYS A 4 -18.75 13.36 -5.11
C LYS A 4 -19.16 11.89 -5.05
N PHE A 5 -18.24 11.03 -4.60
CA PHE A 5 -18.47 9.60 -4.43
C PHE A 5 -18.50 9.22 -2.96
N ASN A 6 -19.36 8.28 -2.59
CA ASN A 6 -19.33 7.58 -1.33
C ASN A 6 -18.43 6.35 -1.50
N VAL A 7 -17.29 6.34 -0.83
CA VAL A 7 -16.24 5.35 -1.06
C VAL A 7 -16.00 4.51 0.19
N LEU A 8 -16.24 3.21 0.09
CA LEU A 8 -15.92 2.27 1.16
C LEU A 8 -14.42 1.98 1.15
N VAL A 9 -13.72 2.37 2.21
CA VAL A 9 -12.29 2.13 2.40
C VAL A 9 -12.12 1.00 3.41
N THR A 10 -11.72 -0.18 2.94
CA THR A 10 -11.41 -1.30 3.84
C THR A 10 -9.97 -1.23 4.30
N GLY A 11 -9.72 -1.48 5.58
CA GLY A 11 -8.37 -1.29 6.14
C GLY A 11 -8.00 0.20 6.28
N GLY A 12 -9.00 1.08 6.39
CA GLY A 12 -8.82 2.52 6.44
C GLY A 12 -8.18 3.05 7.73
N ALA A 13 -8.03 2.23 8.76
CA ALA A 13 -7.30 2.54 9.99
C ALA A 13 -5.81 2.17 9.90
N GLY A 14 -5.38 1.50 8.81
CA GLY A 14 -4.00 1.12 8.55
C GLY A 14 -3.18 2.24 7.91
N TYR A 15 -1.88 1.99 7.69
CA TYR A 15 -0.94 2.97 7.16
C TYR A 15 -1.40 3.57 5.81
N ILE A 16 -1.55 2.75 4.76
CA ILE A 16 -1.91 3.25 3.43
C ILE A 16 -3.39 3.68 3.40
N GLY A 17 -4.27 2.90 4.05
CA GLY A 17 -5.70 3.18 4.06
C GLY A 17 -6.04 4.54 4.68
N SER A 18 -5.39 4.93 5.78
CA SER A 18 -5.62 6.24 6.41
C SER A 18 -5.19 7.42 5.52
N HIS A 19 -4.10 7.26 4.76
CA HIS A 19 -3.70 8.26 3.75
C HIS A 19 -4.70 8.32 2.58
N ALA A 20 -5.23 7.18 2.14
CA ALA A 20 -6.27 7.16 1.12
C ALA A 20 -7.58 7.82 1.60
N VAL A 21 -7.95 7.65 2.87
CA VAL A 21 -9.06 8.38 3.50
C VAL A 21 -8.83 9.88 3.43
N LEU A 22 -7.64 10.37 3.80
CA LEU A 22 -7.30 11.80 3.70
C LEU A 22 -7.33 12.30 2.25
N ALA A 23 -6.76 11.54 1.31
CA ALA A 23 -6.76 11.91 -0.10
C ALA A 23 -8.18 12.00 -0.70
N LEU A 24 -9.10 11.10 -0.30
CA LEU A 24 -10.50 11.16 -0.68
C LEU A 24 -11.20 12.41 -0.12
N LEU A 25 -10.95 12.76 1.15
CA LEU A 25 -11.48 13.98 1.76
C LEU A 25 -10.93 15.24 1.06
N ASP A 26 -9.64 15.29 0.82
CA ASP A 26 -8.97 16.41 0.13
C ASP A 26 -9.50 16.58 -1.31
N ALA A 27 -9.90 15.49 -1.99
CA ALA A 27 -10.57 15.50 -3.29
C ALA A 27 -12.08 15.80 -3.23
N GLY A 28 -12.65 15.92 -2.01
CA GLY A 28 -14.06 16.23 -1.77
C GLY A 28 -15.01 15.03 -1.85
N HIS A 29 -14.48 13.80 -1.87
CA HIS A 29 -15.25 12.57 -1.75
C HIS A 29 -15.66 12.30 -0.28
N ARG A 30 -16.54 11.32 -0.08
CA ARG A 30 -16.99 10.89 1.24
C ARG A 30 -16.44 9.50 1.55
N PRO A 31 -15.38 9.36 2.35
CA PRO A 31 -14.88 8.07 2.78
C PRO A 31 -15.77 7.46 3.88
N ILE A 32 -16.04 6.18 3.73
CA ILE A 32 -16.67 5.30 4.72
C ILE A 32 -15.65 4.20 5.02
N VAL A 33 -15.21 4.07 6.26
CA VAL A 33 -14.16 3.13 6.65
C VAL A 33 -14.76 1.89 7.30
N ILE A 34 -14.30 0.70 6.89
CA ILE A 34 -14.46 -0.54 7.64
C ILE A 34 -13.08 -1.09 8.00
N ASP A 35 -12.85 -1.34 9.29
CA ASP A 35 -11.60 -1.88 9.80
C ASP A 35 -11.86 -2.67 11.08
N ASN A 36 -11.15 -3.78 11.29
CA ASN A 36 -11.28 -4.60 12.50
C ASN A 36 -10.25 -4.25 13.58
N LEU A 37 -9.44 -3.22 13.35
CA LEU A 37 -8.44 -2.65 14.25
C LEU A 37 -7.36 -3.64 14.73
N VAL A 38 -7.13 -4.76 14.01
CA VAL A 38 -6.09 -5.75 14.37
C VAL A 38 -4.69 -5.16 14.23
N THR A 39 -4.46 -4.35 13.19
CA THR A 39 -3.18 -3.65 12.94
C THR A 39 -3.34 -2.15 12.73
N GLY A 40 -4.57 -1.72 12.50
CA GLY A 40 -4.96 -0.32 12.39
C GLY A 40 -5.25 0.32 13.74
N PHE A 41 -5.36 1.64 13.73
CA PHE A 41 -5.61 2.43 14.94
C PHE A 41 -6.82 3.33 14.74
N ARG A 42 -7.77 3.33 15.68
CA ARG A 42 -8.97 4.18 15.59
C ARG A 42 -8.63 5.67 15.42
N TRP A 43 -7.59 6.14 16.08
CA TRP A 43 -7.13 7.53 15.99
C TRP A 43 -6.50 7.91 14.64
N ALA A 44 -6.14 6.92 13.79
CA ALA A 44 -5.62 7.17 12.45
C ALA A 44 -6.72 7.50 11.41
N ILE A 45 -7.98 7.28 11.78
CA ILE A 45 -9.14 7.57 10.93
C ILE A 45 -9.54 9.04 11.15
N ALA A 46 -9.59 9.81 10.06
CA ALA A 46 -10.04 11.20 10.09
C ALA A 46 -11.48 11.32 10.66
N ASP A 47 -11.73 12.35 11.47
CA ASP A 47 -13.02 12.57 12.14
C ASP A 47 -14.18 12.76 11.15
N GLU A 48 -13.89 13.26 9.95
CA GLU A 48 -14.87 13.46 8.88
C GLU A 48 -15.29 12.15 8.19
N ALA A 49 -14.56 11.05 8.39
CA ALA A 49 -14.90 9.76 7.83
C ALA A 49 -15.91 9.01 8.71
N THR A 50 -16.90 8.39 8.08
CA THR A 50 -17.79 7.46 8.79
C THR A 50 -17.05 6.17 9.07
N PHE A 51 -17.09 5.64 10.29
CA PHE A 51 -16.37 4.44 10.70
C PHE A 51 -17.31 3.32 11.14
N TYR A 52 -17.03 2.11 10.64
CA TYR A 52 -17.61 0.85 11.07
C TYR A 52 -16.49 -0.08 11.54
N GLU A 53 -16.55 -0.51 12.80
CA GLU A 53 -15.66 -1.56 13.29
C GLU A 53 -16.20 -2.92 12.87
N GLY A 54 -15.41 -3.68 12.09
CA GLY A 54 -15.83 -4.99 11.62
C GLY A 54 -14.88 -5.62 10.61
N ASP A 55 -15.17 -6.87 10.29
CA ASP A 55 -14.39 -7.66 9.34
C ASP A 55 -15.04 -7.64 7.96
N ILE A 56 -14.24 -7.50 6.91
CA ILE A 56 -14.72 -7.46 5.50
C ILE A 56 -15.36 -8.77 5.03
N SER A 57 -15.19 -9.86 5.76
CA SER A 57 -15.86 -11.14 5.49
C SER A 57 -17.25 -11.25 6.09
N ASP A 58 -17.64 -10.32 6.97
CA ASP A 58 -19.01 -10.20 7.46
C ASP A 58 -19.91 -9.61 6.36
N GLY A 59 -20.51 -10.51 5.57
CA GLY A 59 -21.34 -10.13 4.44
C GLY A 59 -22.57 -9.32 4.82
N GLU A 60 -23.17 -9.55 6.00
CA GLU A 60 -24.35 -8.82 6.48
C GLU A 60 -23.96 -7.37 6.81
N LEU A 61 -22.86 -7.18 7.53
CA LEU A 61 -22.32 -5.85 7.84
C LEU A 61 -21.96 -5.09 6.57
N VAL A 62 -21.24 -5.73 5.64
CA VAL A 62 -20.81 -5.06 4.39
C VAL A 62 -22.02 -4.69 3.54
N GLN A 63 -23.04 -5.55 3.41
CA GLN A 63 -24.29 -5.24 2.69
C GLN A 63 -25.06 -4.09 3.34
N LYS A 64 -25.11 -4.07 4.68
CA LYS A 64 -25.71 -2.97 5.44
C LYS A 64 -25.01 -1.65 5.13
N ILE A 65 -23.66 -1.63 5.17
CA ILE A 65 -22.87 -0.42 4.86
C ILE A 65 -23.14 0.04 3.41
N ILE A 66 -23.10 -0.89 2.44
CA ILE A 66 -23.35 -0.56 1.03
C ILE A 66 -24.70 0.12 0.86
N SER A 67 -25.74 -0.44 1.46
CA SER A 67 -27.11 0.07 1.36
C SER A 67 -27.30 1.39 2.10
N GLU A 68 -26.89 1.49 3.38
CA GLU A 68 -27.10 2.68 4.22
C GLU A 68 -26.29 3.89 3.74
N GLN A 69 -25.08 3.65 3.24
CA GLN A 69 -24.18 4.72 2.82
C GLN A 69 -24.22 5.00 1.31
N ASN A 70 -25.01 4.24 0.54
CA ASN A 70 -25.10 4.35 -0.92
C ASN A 70 -23.69 4.34 -1.56
N ILE A 71 -22.96 3.26 -1.32
CA ILE A 71 -21.54 3.13 -1.74
C ILE A 71 -21.44 3.10 -3.28
N ASP A 72 -20.67 4.03 -3.84
CA ASP A 72 -20.38 4.10 -5.27
C ASP A 72 -19.17 3.21 -5.66
N ALA A 73 -18.16 3.10 -4.78
CA ALA A 73 -16.93 2.36 -5.05
C ALA A 73 -16.26 1.83 -3.78
N ILE A 74 -15.32 0.89 -3.95
CA ILE A 74 -14.53 0.33 -2.85
C ILE A 74 -13.04 0.56 -3.12
N LEU A 75 -12.30 1.08 -2.12
CA LEU A 75 -10.84 1.02 -2.04
C LEU A 75 -10.46 -0.08 -1.04
N HIS A 76 -9.79 -1.12 -1.52
CA HIS A 76 -9.54 -2.33 -0.73
C HIS A 76 -8.08 -2.43 -0.29
N PHE A 77 -7.81 -2.06 0.99
CA PHE A 77 -6.49 -2.14 1.62
C PHE A 77 -6.40 -3.24 2.69
N ALA A 78 -7.53 -3.71 3.23
CA ALA A 78 -7.54 -4.71 4.30
C ALA A 78 -6.77 -5.97 3.88
N GLY A 79 -5.82 -6.40 4.70
CA GLY A 79 -5.02 -7.60 4.44
C GLY A 79 -3.74 -7.67 5.28
N SER A 80 -3.17 -8.86 5.38
CA SER A 80 -1.87 -9.11 6.00
C SER A 80 -0.75 -8.80 5.01
N VAL A 81 0.35 -8.15 5.47
CA VAL A 81 1.39 -7.58 4.58
C VAL A 81 2.82 -8.02 4.93
N VAL A 82 3.03 -8.81 5.99
CA VAL A 82 4.36 -9.20 6.47
C VAL A 82 4.85 -10.45 5.73
N VAL A 83 5.76 -10.27 4.77
CA VAL A 83 6.23 -11.35 3.89
C VAL A 83 6.83 -12.53 4.66
N PRO A 84 7.76 -12.36 5.64
CA PRO A 84 8.27 -13.48 6.43
C PRO A 84 7.16 -14.26 7.15
N GLU A 85 6.21 -13.58 7.78
CA GLU A 85 5.06 -14.22 8.43
C GLU A 85 4.23 -15.04 7.43
N SER A 86 4.14 -14.62 6.18
CA SER A 86 3.39 -15.36 5.16
C SER A 86 4.00 -16.74 4.88
N VAL A 87 5.33 -16.86 4.99
CA VAL A 87 6.04 -18.13 4.81
C VAL A 87 5.84 -19.03 6.03
N GLU A 88 5.85 -18.46 7.23
CA GLU A 88 5.65 -19.19 8.48
C GLU A 88 4.18 -19.63 8.66
N ASN A 89 3.23 -18.79 8.25
CA ASN A 89 1.79 -19.06 8.39
C ASN A 89 1.01 -18.77 7.09
N PRO A 90 1.18 -19.59 6.04
CA PRO A 90 0.57 -19.35 4.73
C PRO A 90 -0.96 -19.35 4.75
N LEU A 91 -1.58 -20.22 5.56
CA LEU A 91 -3.05 -20.31 5.62
C LEU A 91 -3.70 -19.06 6.20
N LYS A 92 -3.02 -18.35 7.12
CA LYS A 92 -3.46 -17.03 7.59
C LYS A 92 -3.56 -16.04 6.43
N TYR A 93 -2.57 -16.04 5.53
CA TYR A 93 -2.53 -15.13 4.37
C TYR A 93 -3.59 -15.48 3.34
N TYR A 94 -3.75 -16.76 2.99
CA TYR A 94 -4.82 -17.18 2.08
C TYR A 94 -6.21 -16.91 2.65
N ASN A 95 -6.41 -17.11 3.95
CA ASN A 95 -7.69 -16.76 4.57
C ASN A 95 -7.91 -15.24 4.55
N ASN A 96 -6.94 -14.46 5.05
CA ASN A 96 -7.12 -13.02 5.27
C ASN A 96 -7.12 -12.22 3.95
N ASN A 97 -6.19 -12.53 3.03
CA ASN A 97 -6.03 -11.76 1.79
C ASN A 97 -6.87 -12.30 0.63
N THR A 98 -7.13 -13.61 0.57
CA THR A 98 -7.85 -14.22 -0.56
C THR A 98 -9.30 -14.53 -0.20
N ALA A 99 -9.55 -15.33 0.84
CA ALA A 99 -10.91 -15.76 1.17
C ALA A 99 -11.79 -14.60 1.64
N LYS A 100 -11.28 -13.71 2.50
CA LYS A 100 -12.04 -12.53 2.94
C LYS A 100 -12.22 -11.50 1.83
N SER A 101 -11.23 -11.31 0.94
CA SER A 101 -11.39 -10.46 -0.25
C SER A 101 -12.45 -11.03 -1.20
N ARG A 102 -12.51 -12.36 -1.36
CA ARG A 102 -13.59 -13.00 -2.12
C ARG A 102 -14.97 -12.68 -1.52
N SER A 103 -15.12 -12.69 -0.18
CA SER A 103 -16.38 -12.34 0.48
C SER A 103 -16.75 -10.86 0.26
N LEU A 104 -15.78 -9.95 0.32
CA LEU A 104 -15.95 -8.54 0.02
C LEU A 104 -16.41 -8.32 -1.44
N ILE A 105 -15.75 -8.97 -2.40
CA ILE A 105 -16.08 -8.89 -3.83
C ILE A 105 -17.52 -9.42 -4.06
N GLN A 106 -17.88 -10.54 -3.42
CA GLN A 106 -19.25 -11.06 -3.48
C GLN A 106 -20.26 -10.04 -2.96
N SER A 107 -19.96 -9.37 -1.84
CA SER A 107 -20.82 -8.33 -1.28
C SER A 107 -20.91 -7.11 -2.20
N ALA A 108 -19.82 -6.70 -2.85
CA ALA A 108 -19.83 -5.61 -3.82
C ALA A 108 -20.76 -5.90 -5.00
N VAL A 109 -20.62 -7.08 -5.62
CA VAL A 109 -21.47 -7.51 -6.75
C VAL A 109 -22.95 -7.59 -6.33
N THR A 110 -23.23 -8.23 -5.19
CA THR A 110 -24.61 -8.39 -4.69
C THR A 110 -25.25 -7.04 -4.34
N GLY A 111 -24.47 -6.10 -3.80
CA GLY A 111 -24.91 -4.75 -3.44
C GLY A 111 -24.92 -3.75 -4.59
N GLY A 112 -24.52 -4.17 -5.82
CA GLY A 112 -24.52 -3.32 -7.01
C GLY A 112 -23.38 -2.29 -7.04
N VAL A 113 -22.30 -2.47 -6.24
CA VAL A 113 -21.09 -1.64 -6.32
C VAL A 113 -20.28 -2.08 -7.54
N ARG A 114 -20.07 -1.16 -8.48
CA ARG A 114 -19.46 -1.46 -9.77
C ARG A 114 -17.96 -1.24 -9.82
N HIS A 115 -17.38 -0.46 -8.94
CA HIS A 115 -16.00 0.02 -9.03
C HIS A 115 -15.18 -0.43 -7.83
N MET A 116 -14.03 -1.07 -8.07
CA MET A 116 -13.11 -1.46 -7.00
C MET A 116 -11.66 -1.13 -7.34
N ILE A 117 -10.99 -0.40 -6.46
CA ILE A 117 -9.54 -0.21 -6.53
C ILE A 117 -8.91 -1.16 -5.51
N PHE A 118 -8.01 -2.01 -5.98
CA PHE A 118 -7.36 -3.03 -5.19
C PHE A 118 -5.89 -2.72 -4.93
N SER A 119 -5.53 -2.71 -3.67
CA SER A 119 -4.16 -2.64 -3.17
C SER A 119 -3.43 -3.95 -3.48
N SER A 120 -2.80 -4.03 -4.67
CA SER A 120 -1.94 -5.14 -5.06
C SER A 120 -0.47 -4.86 -4.72
N THR A 121 0.47 -5.61 -5.27
CA THR A 121 1.88 -5.57 -4.87
C THR A 121 2.82 -6.00 -5.99
N ALA A 122 4.04 -5.44 -6.02
CA ALA A 122 5.14 -5.93 -6.84
C ALA A 122 5.56 -7.37 -6.49
N ALA A 123 5.23 -7.89 -5.30
CA ALA A 123 5.52 -9.28 -4.92
C ALA A 123 4.81 -10.32 -5.81
N THR A 124 3.83 -9.91 -6.62
CA THR A 124 3.21 -10.77 -7.63
C THR A 124 4.17 -11.19 -8.74
N TYR A 125 5.20 -10.39 -9.02
CA TYR A 125 6.21 -10.72 -10.04
C TYR A 125 7.24 -11.74 -9.57
N GLY A 126 7.43 -11.90 -8.26
CA GLY A 126 8.48 -12.74 -7.70
C GLY A 126 9.87 -12.20 -7.99
N ILE A 127 10.71 -12.99 -8.67
CA ILE A 127 12.04 -12.57 -9.14
C ILE A 127 11.94 -12.32 -10.65
N PRO A 128 11.77 -11.07 -11.10
CA PRO A 128 11.64 -10.76 -12.51
C PRO A 128 12.98 -10.93 -13.25
N GLU A 129 12.91 -11.29 -14.54
CA GLU A 129 14.10 -11.47 -15.39
C GLU A 129 14.84 -10.14 -15.66
N SER A 130 14.14 -9.02 -15.54
CA SER A 130 14.68 -7.67 -15.74
C SER A 130 13.97 -6.63 -14.89
N SER A 131 14.63 -5.49 -14.68
CA SER A 131 14.11 -4.30 -14.02
C SER A 131 14.46 -3.08 -14.89
N PRO A 132 13.54 -2.10 -15.11
CA PRO A 132 12.20 -1.96 -14.53
C PRO A 132 11.19 -3.03 -14.95
N VAL A 133 10.24 -3.33 -14.05
CA VAL A 133 9.21 -4.37 -14.25
C VAL A 133 7.97 -3.77 -14.90
N ARG A 134 7.49 -4.38 -16.00
CA ARG A 134 6.27 -3.99 -16.70
C ARG A 134 5.10 -4.90 -16.34
N GLU A 135 3.87 -4.41 -16.53
CA GLU A 135 2.64 -5.13 -16.18
C GLU A 135 2.41 -6.40 -17.02
N ASP A 136 2.98 -6.47 -18.22
CA ASP A 136 2.90 -7.62 -19.14
C ASP A 136 3.91 -8.74 -18.83
N MET A 137 4.82 -8.51 -17.86
CA MET A 137 5.77 -9.53 -17.42
C MET A 137 5.08 -10.66 -16.63
N PRO A 138 5.65 -11.87 -16.65
CA PRO A 138 5.12 -13.01 -15.89
C PRO A 138 4.96 -12.70 -14.41
N THR A 139 3.84 -13.13 -13.84
CA THR A 139 3.57 -13.07 -12.40
C THR A 139 3.81 -14.46 -11.79
N VAL A 140 4.95 -14.61 -11.09
CA VAL A 140 5.39 -15.87 -10.47
C VAL A 140 5.79 -15.58 -9.02
N PRO A 141 4.82 -15.35 -8.13
CA PRO A 141 5.12 -14.99 -6.74
C PRO A 141 5.88 -16.13 -6.04
N ILE A 142 6.86 -15.75 -5.21
CA ILE A 142 7.74 -16.68 -4.50
C ILE A 142 7.39 -16.83 -3.02
N ASN A 143 6.31 -16.22 -2.57
CA ASN A 143 5.82 -16.32 -1.19
C ASN A 143 4.29 -16.25 -1.14
N PRO A 144 3.68 -16.75 -0.05
CA PRO A 144 2.22 -16.78 0.10
C PRO A 144 1.56 -15.40 0.11
N TYR A 145 2.25 -14.35 0.55
CA TYR A 145 1.74 -12.97 0.45
C TYR A 145 1.51 -12.58 -1.00
N GLY A 146 2.55 -12.67 -1.85
CA GLY A 146 2.43 -12.37 -3.28
C GLY A 146 1.38 -13.23 -3.98
N THR A 147 1.35 -14.54 -3.68
CA THR A 147 0.36 -15.47 -4.23
C THR A 147 -1.06 -15.06 -3.83
N SER A 148 -1.30 -14.72 -2.56
CA SER A 148 -2.63 -14.32 -2.08
C SER A 148 -3.15 -13.05 -2.75
N LYS A 149 -2.27 -12.09 -3.03
CA LYS A 149 -2.61 -10.87 -3.76
C LYS A 149 -2.90 -11.16 -5.24
N LEU A 150 -2.09 -11.99 -5.90
CA LEU A 150 -2.32 -12.41 -7.29
C LEU A 150 -3.64 -13.17 -7.45
N MET A 151 -4.00 -14.05 -6.51
CA MET A 151 -5.30 -14.73 -6.51
C MET A 151 -6.46 -13.72 -6.46
N THR A 152 -6.32 -12.63 -5.73
CA THR A 152 -7.35 -11.57 -5.69
C THR A 152 -7.43 -10.82 -7.02
N GLU A 153 -6.30 -10.51 -7.67
CA GLU A 153 -6.31 -9.95 -9.05
C GLU A 153 -7.06 -10.87 -10.03
N MET A 154 -6.81 -12.20 -9.96
CA MET A 154 -7.50 -13.17 -10.80
C MET A 154 -9.01 -13.17 -10.56
N MET A 155 -9.45 -13.15 -9.30
CA MET A 155 -10.88 -13.05 -8.96
C MET A 155 -11.51 -11.77 -9.51
N LEU A 156 -10.86 -10.62 -9.36
CA LEU A 156 -11.36 -9.33 -9.88
C LEU A 156 -11.51 -9.36 -11.40
N ARG A 157 -10.53 -9.92 -12.11
CA ARG A 157 -10.60 -10.10 -13.58
C ARG A 157 -11.79 -10.96 -13.99
N ASP A 158 -11.98 -12.10 -13.33
CA ASP A 158 -13.03 -13.06 -13.69
C ASP A 158 -14.43 -12.48 -13.33
N VAL A 159 -14.54 -11.73 -12.23
CA VAL A 159 -15.77 -11.02 -11.84
C VAL A 159 -16.10 -9.90 -12.83
N ALA A 160 -15.12 -9.12 -13.26
CA ALA A 160 -15.31 -8.07 -14.26
C ALA A 160 -15.77 -8.63 -15.63
N ALA A 161 -15.35 -9.85 -15.98
CA ALA A 161 -15.82 -10.52 -17.18
C ALA A 161 -17.25 -11.06 -17.08
N ALA A 162 -17.75 -11.32 -15.86
CA ALA A 162 -19.03 -11.96 -15.62
C ALA A 162 -20.16 -11.00 -15.18
N HIS A 163 -19.81 -9.83 -14.67
CA HIS A 163 -20.73 -8.89 -14.04
C HIS A 163 -20.50 -7.45 -14.53
N ASP A 164 -21.48 -6.58 -14.31
CA ASP A 164 -21.34 -5.13 -14.47
C ASP A 164 -20.45 -4.55 -13.38
N PHE A 165 -19.13 -4.79 -13.51
CA PHE A 165 -18.11 -4.51 -12.53
C PHE A 165 -16.79 -4.21 -13.22
N ASN A 166 -16.07 -3.19 -12.76
CA ASN A 166 -14.71 -2.92 -13.18
C ASN A 166 -13.75 -2.71 -11.99
N TYR A 167 -12.47 -2.86 -12.23
CA TYR A 167 -11.46 -2.74 -11.19
C TYR A 167 -10.18 -2.06 -11.69
N CYS A 168 -9.43 -1.50 -10.73
CA CYS A 168 -8.04 -1.16 -10.92
C CYS A 168 -7.21 -1.82 -9.82
N ALA A 169 -6.33 -2.76 -10.19
CA ALA A 169 -5.33 -3.32 -9.30
C ALA A 169 -4.05 -2.49 -9.42
N LEU A 170 -3.64 -1.83 -8.33
CA LEU A 170 -2.38 -1.08 -8.28
C LEU A 170 -1.30 -1.95 -7.64
N ARG A 171 -0.31 -2.38 -8.43
CA ARG A 171 0.88 -3.08 -7.97
C ARG A 171 1.92 -2.06 -7.56
N TYR A 172 2.02 -1.77 -6.27
CA TYR A 172 3.02 -0.85 -5.76
C TYR A 172 4.19 -1.57 -5.08
N PHE A 173 5.25 -0.83 -4.89
CA PHE A 173 6.56 -1.31 -4.47
C PHE A 173 6.79 -0.99 -2.99
N ASN A 174 7.80 -0.23 -2.65
CA ASN A 174 8.12 0.07 -1.26
C ASN A 174 7.47 1.40 -0.85
N VAL A 175 6.38 1.32 -0.08
CA VAL A 175 5.69 2.51 0.40
C VAL A 175 6.44 3.12 1.57
N ALA A 176 6.67 4.45 1.53
CA ALA A 176 7.47 5.16 2.50
C ALA A 176 6.90 6.57 2.79
N GLY A 177 7.40 7.24 3.82
CA GLY A 177 6.97 8.58 4.18
C GLY A 177 5.75 8.60 5.10
N ALA A 178 5.17 9.78 5.24
CA ALA A 178 3.95 10.05 6.00
C ALA A 178 3.24 11.26 5.42
N ASP A 179 2.02 11.55 5.86
CA ASP A 179 1.30 12.76 5.44
C ASP A 179 2.16 14.02 5.69
N PRO A 180 2.32 14.90 4.68
CA PRO A 180 3.15 16.11 4.81
C PRO A 180 2.71 17.06 5.94
N HIS A 181 1.43 16.99 6.32
CA HIS A 181 0.86 17.75 7.44
C HIS A 181 0.86 16.98 8.76
N CYS A 182 1.52 15.81 8.80
CA CYS A 182 1.56 14.93 9.98
C CYS A 182 0.18 14.53 10.52
N ARG A 183 -0.85 14.41 9.67
CA ARG A 183 -2.18 13.95 10.09
C ARG A 183 -2.19 12.44 10.37
N THR A 184 -1.43 11.66 9.59
CA THR A 184 -1.24 10.20 9.74
C THR A 184 0.10 9.73 9.19
N GLY A 185 0.51 8.49 9.53
CA GLY A 185 1.75 7.87 9.05
C GLY A 185 1.89 6.43 9.52
N GLN A 186 3.05 5.81 9.22
CA GLN A 186 3.34 4.43 9.57
C GLN A 186 3.42 4.23 11.09
N SER A 187 2.43 3.55 11.66
CA SER A 187 2.29 3.36 13.11
C SER A 187 2.21 1.89 13.53
N THR A 188 2.19 0.96 12.57
CA THR A 188 2.08 -0.49 12.83
C THR A 188 3.20 -0.96 13.74
N VAL A 189 2.83 -1.61 14.84
CA VAL A 189 3.78 -2.18 15.80
C VAL A 189 4.58 -3.31 15.13
N GLY A 190 5.90 -3.28 15.30
CA GLY A 190 6.77 -4.30 14.71
C GLY A 190 6.91 -4.20 13.17
N ALA A 191 6.61 -3.05 12.58
CA ALA A 191 6.78 -2.83 11.14
C ALA A 191 8.20 -3.17 10.68
N THR A 192 8.29 -3.83 9.52
CA THR A 192 9.55 -4.33 8.93
C THR A 192 10.07 -3.47 7.78
N HIS A 193 9.40 -2.36 7.47
CA HIS A 193 9.79 -1.46 6.38
C HIS A 193 11.09 -0.72 6.73
N LEU A 194 12.05 -0.72 5.80
CA LEU A 194 13.38 -0.16 6.01
C LEU A 194 13.34 1.27 6.55
N LEU A 195 12.58 2.16 5.91
CA LEU A 195 12.54 3.57 6.33
C LEU A 195 11.98 3.72 7.75
N LYS A 196 10.93 2.99 8.12
CA LYS A 196 10.37 3.00 9.49
C LYS A 196 11.43 2.59 10.52
N ILE A 197 12.13 1.47 10.26
CA ILE A 197 13.20 0.96 11.13
C ILE A 197 14.34 1.99 11.25
N ALA A 198 14.75 2.60 10.13
CA ALA A 198 15.83 3.58 10.10
C ALA A 198 15.48 4.86 10.88
N VAL A 199 14.24 5.37 10.74
CA VAL A 199 13.77 6.54 11.48
C VAL A 199 13.64 6.25 12.99
N GLU A 200 13.14 5.07 13.37
CA GLU A 200 13.12 4.61 14.76
C GLU A 200 14.54 4.53 15.35
N ALA A 201 15.52 4.04 14.57
CA ALA A 201 16.91 3.99 15.01
C ALA A 201 17.50 5.40 15.16
N ALA A 202 17.24 6.30 14.21
CA ALA A 202 17.69 7.70 14.29
C ALA A 202 17.14 8.44 15.52
N LEU A 203 15.96 8.07 16.00
CA LEU A 203 15.33 8.60 17.22
C LEU A 203 15.69 7.83 18.49
N GLY A 204 16.62 6.86 18.41
CA GLY A 204 17.06 6.07 19.56
C GLY A 204 16.07 5.01 20.06
N LYS A 205 15.00 4.75 19.30
CA LYS A 205 14.02 3.68 19.62
C LYS A 205 14.53 2.28 19.28
N ARG A 206 15.58 2.20 18.44
CA ARG A 206 16.31 0.97 18.09
C ARG A 206 17.80 1.23 18.17
N ALA A 207 18.56 0.20 18.55
CA ALA A 207 20.02 0.31 18.67
C ALA A 207 20.73 0.33 17.31
N SER A 208 20.18 -0.33 16.29
CA SER A 208 20.82 -0.48 14.99
C SER A 208 19.85 -0.82 13.88
N VAL A 209 20.30 -0.73 12.61
CA VAL A 209 19.57 -1.18 11.42
C VAL A 209 20.34 -2.32 10.76
N SER A 210 19.67 -3.45 10.51
CA SER A 210 20.24 -4.59 9.78
C SER A 210 20.14 -4.38 8.26
N ILE A 211 21.26 -4.58 7.56
CA ILE A 211 21.39 -4.57 6.09
C ILE A 211 21.53 -6.02 5.64
N PHE A 212 20.55 -6.51 4.89
CA PHE A 212 20.50 -7.92 4.46
C PHE A 212 21.07 -8.08 3.05
N GLY A 213 22.31 -8.61 2.99
CA GLY A 213 23.08 -8.78 1.77
C GLY A 213 23.84 -7.52 1.36
N THR A 214 25.14 -7.74 1.05
CA THR A 214 26.09 -6.71 0.60
C THR A 214 26.84 -7.14 -0.65
N ASP A 215 26.33 -8.15 -1.32
CA ASP A 215 26.95 -8.82 -2.47
C ASP A 215 25.97 -8.95 -3.66
N TYR A 216 24.90 -8.13 -3.68
CA TYR A 216 24.01 -8.01 -4.83
C TYR A 216 24.72 -7.38 -6.04
N ALA A 217 24.27 -7.69 -7.25
CA ALA A 217 24.81 -7.11 -8.48
C ALA A 217 24.30 -5.66 -8.69
N THR A 218 24.58 -4.80 -7.71
CA THR A 218 24.20 -3.38 -7.65
C THR A 218 25.45 -2.54 -7.35
N GLU A 219 25.37 -1.21 -7.49
CA GLU A 219 26.50 -0.30 -7.36
C GLU A 219 27.21 -0.40 -6.00
N ASP A 220 26.43 -0.48 -4.90
CA ASP A 220 26.95 -0.57 -3.53
C ASP A 220 26.81 -1.96 -2.89
N GLY A 221 26.38 -2.95 -3.69
CA GLY A 221 26.18 -4.33 -3.25
C GLY A 221 24.92 -4.55 -2.45
N THR A 222 24.06 -3.54 -2.20
CA THR A 222 22.80 -3.70 -1.48
C THR A 222 21.59 -3.66 -2.42
N GLY A 223 20.49 -4.29 -2.01
CA GLY A 223 19.30 -4.40 -2.86
C GLY A 223 18.67 -3.04 -3.19
N VAL A 224 18.26 -2.86 -4.45
CA VAL A 224 17.64 -1.62 -4.95
C VAL A 224 16.13 -1.78 -5.03
N ARG A 225 15.39 -0.80 -4.51
CA ARG A 225 13.92 -0.80 -4.50
C ARG A 225 13.36 0.56 -4.91
N ASP A 226 12.18 0.54 -5.53
CA ASP A 226 11.39 1.73 -5.86
C ASP A 226 10.61 2.16 -4.60
N TYR A 227 10.95 3.33 -4.07
CA TYR A 227 10.32 3.89 -2.86
C TYR A 227 9.33 4.96 -3.27
N ILE A 228 8.04 4.67 -3.09
CA ILE A 228 6.96 5.61 -3.37
C ILE A 228 6.48 6.28 -2.08
N HIS A 229 6.31 7.60 -2.11
CA HIS A 229 5.70 8.34 -1.01
C HIS A 229 4.23 7.93 -0.84
N VAL A 230 3.81 7.68 0.39
CA VAL A 230 2.45 7.18 0.69
C VAL A 230 1.35 8.14 0.23
N SER A 231 1.58 9.46 0.25
CA SER A 231 0.60 10.45 -0.25
C SER A 231 0.47 10.42 -1.77
N ASP A 232 1.55 10.17 -2.52
CA ASP A 232 1.49 9.98 -3.97
C ASP A 232 0.77 8.69 -4.33
N LEU A 233 0.99 7.63 -3.56
CA LEU A 233 0.23 6.39 -3.70
C LEU A 233 -1.26 6.59 -3.40
N ALA A 234 -1.60 7.31 -2.32
CA ALA A 234 -2.98 7.63 -1.99
C ALA A 234 -3.67 8.46 -3.09
N SER A 235 -2.97 9.45 -3.64
CA SER A 235 -3.43 10.21 -4.81
C SER A 235 -3.67 9.32 -6.03
N ALA A 236 -2.78 8.34 -6.29
CA ALA A 236 -2.97 7.38 -7.39
C ALA A 236 -4.26 6.56 -7.24
N HIS A 237 -4.66 6.20 -6.01
CA HIS A 237 -5.92 5.50 -5.75
C HIS A 237 -7.14 6.37 -6.04
N VAL A 238 -7.10 7.67 -5.71
CA VAL A 238 -8.20 8.61 -6.01
C VAL A 238 -8.32 8.82 -7.52
N ILE A 239 -7.20 9.04 -8.21
CA ILE A 239 -7.17 9.18 -9.68
C ILE A 239 -7.68 7.90 -10.36
N ALA A 240 -7.28 6.72 -9.86
CA ALA A 240 -7.78 5.44 -10.38
C ALA A 240 -9.30 5.29 -10.19
N LEU A 241 -9.84 5.70 -9.04
CA LEU A 241 -11.29 5.72 -8.79
C LEU A 241 -12.01 6.60 -9.81
N GLU A 242 -11.55 7.84 -9.98
CA GLU A 242 -12.18 8.79 -10.91
C GLU A 242 -12.12 8.28 -12.35
N ALA A 243 -11.00 7.65 -12.75
CA ALA A 243 -10.83 7.06 -14.08
C ALA A 243 -11.75 5.86 -14.31
N LEU A 244 -11.90 4.95 -13.32
CA LEU A 244 -12.83 3.81 -13.42
C LEU A 244 -14.28 4.24 -13.57
N VAL A 245 -14.68 5.31 -12.87
CA VAL A 245 -16.05 5.84 -12.97
C VAL A 245 -16.27 6.54 -14.32
N ALA A 246 -15.24 7.18 -14.87
CA ALA A 246 -15.31 7.86 -16.16
C ALA A 246 -15.34 6.88 -17.36
N ASP A 247 -14.69 5.72 -17.25
CA ASP A 247 -14.68 4.65 -18.25
C ASP A 247 -15.08 3.31 -17.60
N PRO A 248 -16.39 3.09 -17.38
CA PRO A 248 -16.87 1.95 -16.59
C PRO A 248 -16.72 0.59 -17.29
N ASP A 249 -16.43 0.57 -18.57
CA ASP A 249 -16.26 -0.66 -19.36
C ASP A 249 -14.82 -1.19 -19.33
N ARG A 250 -13.92 -0.49 -18.63
CA ARG A 250 -12.50 -0.79 -18.63
C ARG A 250 -11.98 -1.13 -17.23
N SER A 251 -11.21 -2.22 -17.15
CA SER A 251 -10.45 -2.60 -15.96
C SER A 251 -8.95 -2.45 -16.20
N HIS A 252 -8.19 -2.22 -15.14
CA HIS A 252 -6.75 -2.01 -15.22
C HIS A 252 -5.99 -2.81 -14.16
N THR A 253 -4.79 -3.26 -14.53
CA THR A 253 -3.75 -3.69 -13.59
C THR A 253 -2.52 -2.87 -13.91
N LEU A 254 -2.04 -2.04 -12.99
CA LEU A 254 -1.02 -1.03 -13.23
C LEU A 254 0.04 -1.04 -12.14
N ASN A 255 1.30 -0.82 -12.53
CA ASN A 255 2.36 -0.54 -11.59
C ASN A 255 2.25 0.90 -11.07
N CYS A 256 2.48 1.06 -9.76
CA CYS A 256 2.50 2.37 -9.12
C CYS A 256 3.80 2.54 -8.33
N GLY A 257 4.73 3.29 -8.91
CA GLY A 257 6.04 3.62 -8.35
C GLY A 257 6.66 4.75 -9.14
N TYR A 258 7.86 5.17 -8.78
CA TYR A 258 8.51 6.33 -9.41
C TYR A 258 9.26 5.99 -10.70
N GLY A 259 9.55 4.69 -10.96
CA GLY A 259 10.29 4.25 -12.13
C GLY A 259 11.81 4.35 -11.97
N HIS A 260 12.27 4.62 -10.78
CA HIS A 260 13.67 4.53 -10.37
C HIS A 260 13.75 3.98 -8.94
N GLY A 261 14.95 3.59 -8.51
CA GLY A 261 15.12 2.96 -7.22
C GLY A 261 16.27 3.54 -6.42
N TYR A 262 16.23 3.28 -5.12
CA TYR A 262 17.31 3.55 -4.20
C TYR A 262 17.78 2.25 -3.55
N SER A 263 19.09 2.12 -3.35
CA SER A 263 19.65 1.02 -2.59
C SER A 263 19.36 1.16 -1.09
N VAL A 264 19.52 0.07 -0.35
CA VAL A 264 19.38 0.11 1.11
C VAL A 264 20.37 1.11 1.72
N MET A 265 21.61 1.16 1.22
CA MET A 265 22.61 2.12 1.70
C MET A 265 22.21 3.56 1.41
N GLN A 266 21.72 3.87 0.20
CA GLN A 266 21.27 5.21 -0.17
C GLN A 266 20.12 5.69 0.73
N VAL A 267 19.18 4.82 1.09
CA VAL A 267 18.09 5.16 2.04
C VAL A 267 18.65 5.47 3.43
N LEU A 268 19.59 4.67 3.93
CA LEU A 268 20.20 4.91 5.25
C LEU A 268 21.07 6.19 5.25
N ASP A 269 21.77 6.46 4.16
CA ASP A 269 22.55 7.70 4.00
C ASP A 269 21.64 8.93 3.94
N ALA A 270 20.46 8.83 3.35
CA ALA A 270 19.46 9.89 3.39
C ALA A 270 18.96 10.14 4.82
N VAL A 271 18.71 9.08 5.60
CA VAL A 271 18.33 9.23 7.01
C VAL A 271 19.47 9.88 7.82
N ASP A 272 20.71 9.45 7.65
CA ASP A 272 21.88 10.07 8.31
C ASP A 272 21.96 11.56 7.98
N ARG A 273 21.81 11.92 6.71
CA ARG A 273 21.87 13.31 6.21
C ARG A 273 20.74 14.17 6.78
N VAL A 274 19.48 13.68 6.73
CA VAL A 274 18.30 14.44 7.20
C VAL A 274 18.32 14.60 8.73
N THR A 275 18.80 13.60 9.46
CA THR A 275 18.81 13.63 10.92
C THR A 275 20.10 14.23 11.50
N ASN A 276 21.13 14.42 10.68
CA ASN A 276 22.49 14.76 11.10
C ASN A 276 22.99 13.79 12.20
N ASN A 277 22.61 12.52 12.10
CA ASN A 277 22.93 11.46 13.05
C ASN A 277 23.29 10.18 12.28
N LYS A 278 24.49 9.61 12.53
CA LYS A 278 24.93 8.40 11.86
C LYS A 278 24.33 7.15 12.51
N LEU A 279 23.59 6.39 11.72
CA LEU A 279 22.98 5.14 12.14
C LEU A 279 24.03 4.05 12.39
N ASP A 280 23.85 3.27 13.45
CA ASP A 280 24.56 2.00 13.61
C ASP A 280 23.99 0.96 12.64
N ARG A 281 24.84 0.40 11.76
CA ARG A 281 24.46 -0.51 10.67
C ARG A 281 25.10 -1.88 10.88
N LYS A 282 24.27 -2.91 10.90
CA LYS A 282 24.71 -4.31 11.02
C LYS A 282 24.55 -5.02 9.69
N MET A 283 25.63 -5.60 9.18
CA MET A 283 25.61 -6.38 7.94
C MET A 283 25.16 -7.80 8.25
N GLU A 284 24.15 -8.26 7.53
CA GLU A 284 23.56 -9.60 7.65
C GLU A 284 23.64 -10.33 6.30
N GLY A 285 23.48 -11.63 6.29
CA GLY A 285 23.36 -12.42 5.06
C GLY A 285 22.13 -12.04 4.23
N ARG A 286 22.15 -12.38 2.92
CA ARG A 286 20.99 -12.17 2.03
C ARG A 286 19.72 -12.83 2.57
N ARG A 287 18.61 -12.18 2.38
CA ARG A 287 17.29 -12.82 2.52
C ARG A 287 17.03 -13.72 1.31
N ALA A 288 16.54 -14.92 1.54
CA ALA A 288 16.18 -15.83 0.45
C ALA A 288 15.08 -15.20 -0.42
N GLY A 289 15.31 -15.21 -1.74
CA GLY A 289 14.34 -14.73 -2.71
C GLY A 289 14.32 -13.22 -2.95
N ASP A 290 15.17 -12.43 -2.29
CA ASP A 290 15.27 -10.99 -2.59
C ASP A 290 16.00 -10.77 -3.93
N PRO A 291 15.38 -10.09 -4.93
CA PRO A 291 16.04 -9.73 -6.18
C PRO A 291 17.05 -8.59 -5.96
N ASP A 292 18.06 -8.50 -6.83
CA ASP A 292 19.05 -7.42 -6.79
C ASP A 292 18.39 -6.05 -6.94
N ALA A 293 17.46 -5.90 -7.87
CA ALA A 293 16.67 -4.69 -8.09
C ALA A 293 15.20 -5.02 -8.38
N LEU A 294 14.29 -4.23 -7.83
CA LEU A 294 12.87 -4.29 -8.12
C LEU A 294 12.32 -2.87 -8.24
N ILE A 295 12.19 -2.40 -9.50
CA ILE A 295 11.79 -1.04 -9.86
C ILE A 295 10.59 -1.13 -10.79
N SER A 296 9.62 -0.23 -10.66
CA SER A 296 8.45 -0.17 -11.54
C SER A 296 8.76 0.42 -12.91
N ASP A 297 8.14 -0.08 -13.96
CA ASP A 297 7.83 0.76 -15.11
C ASP A 297 6.46 1.41 -14.84
N ASN A 298 6.43 2.73 -14.75
CA ASN A 298 5.23 3.50 -14.43
C ASN A 298 4.61 4.21 -15.66
N THR A 299 5.01 3.78 -16.85
CA THR A 299 4.55 4.37 -18.10
C THR A 299 3.04 4.22 -18.26
N ALA A 300 2.50 3.04 -17.95
CA ALA A 300 1.08 2.76 -18.13
C ALA A 300 0.18 3.61 -17.22
N ILE A 301 0.49 3.76 -15.93
CA ILE A 301 -0.32 4.59 -15.03
C ILE A 301 -0.29 6.06 -15.43
N LYS A 302 0.87 6.57 -15.88
CA LYS A 302 1.00 7.93 -16.39
C LYS A 302 0.18 8.16 -17.68
N GLN A 303 0.21 7.19 -18.60
CA GLN A 303 -0.52 7.28 -19.86
C GLN A 303 -2.04 7.16 -19.70
N HIS A 304 -2.51 6.19 -18.89
CA HIS A 304 -3.93 5.94 -18.71
C HIS A 304 -4.61 6.94 -17.78
N PHE A 305 -3.93 7.37 -16.72
CA PHE A 305 -4.54 8.18 -15.66
C PHE A 305 -3.94 9.58 -15.53
N GLY A 306 -2.88 9.90 -16.27
CA GLY A 306 -2.21 11.18 -16.14
C GLY A 306 -1.60 11.43 -14.76
N TRP A 307 -1.36 10.36 -13.98
CA TRP A 307 -0.81 10.45 -12.63
C TRP A 307 0.55 11.14 -12.62
N LYS A 308 0.69 12.10 -11.71
CA LYS A 308 1.92 12.91 -11.53
C LYS A 308 2.29 12.91 -10.05
N PRO A 309 3.38 12.23 -9.66
CA PRO A 309 3.85 12.26 -8.29
C PRO A 309 4.31 13.67 -7.89
N GLN A 310 4.18 14.00 -6.61
CA GLN A 310 4.55 15.30 -6.03
C GLN A 310 5.73 15.21 -5.06
N TYR A 311 6.01 14.01 -4.52
CA TYR A 311 6.95 13.77 -3.43
C TYR A 311 8.06 12.80 -3.85
N ASP A 312 8.49 12.84 -5.13
CA ASP A 312 9.55 12.01 -5.69
C ASP A 312 10.95 12.56 -5.31
N ASP A 313 11.20 12.63 -4.00
CA ASP A 313 12.46 13.07 -3.40
C ASP A 313 12.71 12.29 -2.11
N LEU A 314 13.83 11.54 -2.04
CA LEU A 314 14.12 10.66 -0.93
C LEU A 314 14.29 11.40 0.40
N ASP A 315 14.93 12.58 0.39
CA ASP A 315 15.12 13.36 1.61
C ASP A 315 13.79 13.89 2.14
N GLN A 316 12.88 14.29 1.24
CA GLN A 316 11.53 14.70 1.62
C GLN A 316 10.72 13.53 2.19
N ILE A 317 10.82 12.34 1.58
CA ILE A 317 10.18 11.11 2.10
C ILE A 317 10.67 10.82 3.52
N VAL A 318 11.99 10.93 3.76
CA VAL A 318 12.61 10.75 5.08
C VAL A 318 12.13 11.81 6.07
N GLN A 319 12.08 13.10 5.67
CA GLN A 319 11.63 14.19 6.52
C GLN A 319 10.20 13.99 7.02
N HIS A 320 9.27 13.60 6.12
CA HIS A 320 7.89 13.34 6.49
C HIS A 320 7.77 12.13 7.41
N ALA A 321 8.49 11.05 7.15
CA ALA A 321 8.52 9.87 8.03
C ALA A 321 9.06 10.22 9.43
N LEU A 322 10.13 11.01 9.49
CA LEU A 322 10.74 11.46 10.75
C LEU A 322 9.82 12.37 11.56
N ALA A 323 9.17 13.33 10.89
CA ALA A 323 8.22 14.23 11.54
C ALA A 323 7.05 13.43 12.16
N TRP A 324 6.52 12.46 11.40
CA TRP A 324 5.49 11.57 11.91
C TRP A 324 5.96 10.73 13.10
N GLU A 325 7.14 10.15 13.03
CA GLU A 325 7.65 9.28 14.08
C GLU A 325 7.85 10.02 15.42
N ARG A 326 8.21 11.31 15.36
CA ARG A 326 8.24 12.20 16.54
C ARG A 326 6.83 12.41 17.09
N ARG A 327 5.86 12.79 16.24
CA ARG A 327 4.47 12.97 16.64
C ARG A 327 3.82 11.71 17.20
N LEU A 328 4.14 10.54 16.63
CA LEU A 328 3.62 9.25 17.10
C LEU A 328 4.04 8.98 18.56
N THR A 329 5.23 9.39 18.95
CA THR A 329 5.69 9.29 20.35
C THR A 329 4.78 10.09 21.27
N ASP A 330 4.42 11.31 20.88
CA ASP A 330 3.54 12.16 21.67
C ASP A 330 2.13 11.55 21.81
N ILE A 331 1.59 11.00 20.72
CA ILE A 331 0.27 10.31 20.71
C ILE A 331 0.26 9.10 21.65
N GLN A 332 1.35 8.33 21.69
CA GLN A 332 1.43 7.11 22.51
C GLN A 332 1.68 7.40 24.00
N THR A 333 2.12 8.58 24.34
CA THR A 333 2.40 9.02 25.72
C THR A 333 1.28 9.85 26.33
N ALA A 334 0.30 10.28 25.54
CA ALA A 334 -0.89 11.04 25.97
C ALA A 334 -2.04 10.09 26.37
#